data_f279ec6e49234d203f76e0357b9e3c89
#
_entry.id   f279ec6e49234d203f76e0357b9e3c89
#
_cell.length_a   1.000
_cell.length_b   1.000
_cell.length_c   1.000
_cell.angle_alpha   90.00
_cell.angle_beta   90.00
_cell.angle_gamma   90.00
#
_symmetry.space_group_name_H-M   'P 1'
#
loop_
_entity.id
_entity.type
_entity.pdbx_description
1 polymer ?
#
loop_
_entity_poly.entity_id
_entity_poly.type
_entity_poly.pdbx_seq_one_letter_code
_entity_poly.pdbx_strand_id
1 'polypeptide(L)'
;MNFAMILKNLGILLIVEAACMLPSLLVAIIYKQFDIMAFIITMMILIVVGFLMYCIPARNKNFYARDGFAIVSLGWILVSLFGALPFVISGAIPSYIDALFETVSGFTTTGSSILRDVESLPKGLLFWRSFTNWIGGMGVLVMMLAVLPAAGANTLHIMKAESPGPDPGKLVPRIGQSAKILYRMYIGLSLIQVILLLIGGMPLYDTLIHTFSTAGTGGFSNMNTSVGAYNN
;
A
#
# COMPACT_ATOMS: atom_id res chain seq x y z
N MET A 1 0.97 -23.14 15.00
CA MET A 1 0.58 -21.81 14.45
C MET A 1 -0.24 -21.09 15.51
N ASN A 2 0.09 -19.84 15.73
CA ASN A 2 -0.63 -18.98 16.69
C ASN A 2 -1.67 -18.13 15.94
N PHE A 3 -2.83 -18.76 15.63
CA PHE A 3 -3.88 -18.11 14.83
C PHE A 3 -4.38 -16.79 15.45
N ALA A 4 -4.49 -16.71 16.77
CA ALA A 4 -4.94 -15.48 17.43
C ALA A 4 -3.95 -14.31 17.21
N MET A 5 -2.65 -14.60 17.24
CA MET A 5 -1.63 -13.61 16.99
C MET A 5 -1.55 -13.21 15.51
N ILE A 6 -1.74 -14.17 14.59
CA ILE A 6 -1.83 -13.91 13.15
C ILE A 6 -3.00 -12.97 12.88
N LEU A 7 -4.20 -13.30 13.36
CA LEU A 7 -5.39 -12.47 13.18
C LEU A 7 -5.22 -11.07 13.77
N LYS A 8 -4.62 -10.96 14.96
CA LYS A 8 -4.34 -9.65 15.57
C LYS A 8 -3.44 -8.77 14.71
N ASN A 9 -2.36 -9.34 14.15
CA ASN A 9 -1.45 -8.59 13.27
C ASN A 9 -2.13 -8.22 11.94
N LEU A 10 -2.93 -9.11 11.37
CA LEU A 10 -3.72 -8.80 10.17
C LEU A 10 -4.76 -7.70 10.45
N GLY A 11 -5.38 -7.70 11.64
CA GLY A 11 -6.28 -6.63 12.06
C GLY A 11 -5.59 -5.26 12.12
N ILE A 12 -4.37 -5.21 12.67
CA ILE A 12 -3.56 -3.96 12.66
C ILE A 12 -3.26 -3.53 11.22
N LEU A 13 -2.93 -4.48 10.33
CA LEU A 13 -2.65 -4.21 8.92
C LEU A 13 -3.84 -3.53 8.24
N LEU A 14 -5.06 -4.01 8.45
CA LEU A 14 -6.28 -3.41 7.89
C LEU A 14 -6.53 -1.98 8.44
N ILE A 15 -6.27 -1.74 9.72
CA ILE A 15 -6.38 -0.40 10.29
C ILE A 15 -5.34 0.56 9.67
N VAL A 16 -4.12 0.08 9.45
CA VAL A 16 -3.07 0.85 8.75
C VAL A 16 -3.48 1.14 7.31
N GLU A 17 -4.05 0.16 6.60
CA GLU A 17 -4.56 0.35 5.24
C GLU A 17 -5.65 1.43 5.20
N ALA A 18 -6.59 1.43 6.16
CA ALA A 18 -7.58 2.50 6.29
C ALA A 18 -6.92 3.87 6.45
N ALA A 19 -5.88 3.98 7.27
CA ALA A 19 -5.12 5.22 7.41
C ALA A 19 -4.39 5.62 6.11
N CYS A 20 -3.88 4.66 5.35
CA CYS A 20 -3.26 4.89 4.05
C CYS A 20 -4.26 5.38 2.98
N MET A 21 -5.56 5.17 3.14
CA MET A 21 -6.59 5.72 2.25
C MET A 21 -6.88 7.21 2.48
N LEU A 22 -6.48 7.79 3.64
CA LEU A 22 -6.72 9.20 3.96
C LEU A 22 -6.23 10.19 2.90
N PRO A 23 -5.01 10.07 2.32
CA PRO A 23 -4.57 10.97 1.26
C PRO A 23 -5.48 10.92 0.03
N SER A 24 -5.95 9.72 -0.36
CA SER A 24 -6.87 9.55 -1.49
C SER A 24 -8.23 10.17 -1.22
N LEU A 25 -8.75 10.02 0.00
CA LEU A 25 -9.97 10.69 0.46
C LEU A 25 -9.81 12.21 0.42
N LEU A 26 -8.68 12.76 0.86
CA LEU A 26 -8.40 14.19 0.78
C LEU A 26 -8.40 14.69 -0.66
N VAL A 27 -7.80 13.94 -1.59
CA VAL A 27 -7.86 14.26 -3.03
C VAL A 27 -9.31 14.26 -3.51
N ALA A 28 -10.09 13.24 -3.20
CA ALA A 28 -11.50 13.16 -3.57
C ALA A 28 -12.31 14.37 -3.06
N ILE A 29 -12.06 14.82 -1.82
CA ILE A 29 -12.71 16.00 -1.22
C ILE A 29 -12.27 17.29 -1.95
N ILE A 30 -10.99 17.47 -2.21
CA ILE A 30 -10.46 18.68 -2.90
C ILE A 30 -11.08 18.84 -4.28
N TYR A 31 -11.21 17.72 -5.02
CA TYR A 31 -11.80 17.72 -6.36
C TYR A 31 -13.33 17.56 -6.37
N LYS A 32 -13.98 17.41 -5.19
CA LYS A 32 -15.43 17.30 -5.00
C LYS A 32 -16.07 16.20 -5.87
N GLN A 33 -15.45 15.04 -5.89
CA GLN A 33 -15.87 13.91 -6.73
C GLN A 33 -16.77 12.93 -5.97
N PHE A 34 -17.44 12.06 -6.71
CA PHE A 34 -18.44 11.13 -6.16
C PHE A 34 -17.82 9.95 -5.37
N ASP A 35 -16.53 9.74 -5.47
CA ASP A 35 -15.79 8.65 -4.80
C ASP A 35 -15.54 8.88 -3.30
N ILE A 36 -15.86 10.07 -2.76
CA ILE A 36 -15.73 10.40 -1.32
C ILE A 36 -16.41 9.35 -0.43
N MET A 37 -17.67 9.03 -0.75
CA MET A 37 -18.45 8.07 0.07
C MET A 37 -17.86 6.65 -0.03
N ALA A 38 -17.31 6.28 -1.18
CA ALA A 38 -16.68 4.98 -1.36
C ALA A 38 -15.46 4.81 -0.44
N PHE A 39 -14.61 5.84 -0.32
CA PHE A 39 -13.49 5.83 0.62
C PHE A 39 -13.96 5.78 2.08
N ILE A 40 -14.93 6.60 2.47
CA ILE A 40 -15.45 6.62 3.86
C ILE A 40 -16.00 5.24 4.24
N ILE A 41 -16.85 4.65 3.39
CA ILE A 41 -17.43 3.33 3.65
C ILE A 41 -16.35 2.26 3.75
N THR A 42 -15.39 2.26 2.82
CA THR A 42 -14.28 1.29 2.84
C THR A 42 -13.43 1.43 4.10
N MET A 43 -13.06 2.65 4.47
CA MET A 43 -12.28 2.91 5.69
C MET A 43 -13.04 2.44 6.94
N MET A 44 -14.35 2.68 7.02
CA MET A 44 -15.17 2.18 8.12
C MET A 44 -15.18 0.65 8.18
N ILE A 45 -15.35 -0.03 7.05
CA ILE A 45 -15.28 -1.49 6.97
C ILE A 45 -13.91 -2.00 7.48
N LEU A 46 -12.83 -1.42 6.99
CA LEU A 46 -11.46 -1.78 7.38
C LEU A 46 -11.21 -1.59 8.88
N ILE A 47 -11.67 -0.46 9.45
CA ILE A 47 -11.53 -0.18 10.88
C ILE A 47 -12.34 -1.18 11.71
N VAL A 48 -13.58 -1.44 11.35
CA VAL A 48 -14.46 -2.36 12.07
C VAL A 48 -13.90 -3.78 12.02
N VAL A 49 -13.59 -4.28 10.84
CA VAL A 49 -13.03 -5.65 10.67
C VAL A 49 -11.66 -5.75 11.35
N GLY A 50 -10.78 -4.77 11.14
CA GLY A 50 -9.46 -4.73 11.76
C GLY A 50 -9.53 -4.68 13.27
N PHE A 51 -10.45 -3.90 13.84
CA PHE A 51 -10.66 -3.82 15.29
C PHE A 51 -11.20 -5.13 15.88
N LEU A 52 -12.16 -5.78 15.22
CA LEU A 52 -12.69 -7.08 15.64
C LEU A 52 -11.57 -8.13 15.65
N MET A 53 -10.73 -8.16 14.62
CA MET A 53 -9.57 -9.06 14.56
C MET A 53 -8.53 -8.74 15.65
N TYR A 54 -8.30 -7.46 15.93
CA TYR A 54 -7.37 -7.01 16.97
C TYR A 54 -7.82 -7.40 18.38
N CYS A 55 -9.12 -7.39 18.67
CA CYS A 55 -9.70 -7.72 19.98
C CYS A 55 -9.60 -9.22 20.33
N ILE A 56 -9.20 -10.07 19.40
CA ILE A 56 -9.05 -11.52 19.67
C ILE A 56 -7.92 -11.73 20.70
N PRO A 57 -8.20 -12.36 21.86
CA PRO A 57 -7.21 -12.52 22.91
C PRO A 57 -6.13 -13.52 22.50
N ALA A 58 -4.91 -13.04 22.34
CA ALA A 58 -3.74 -13.88 22.08
C ALA A 58 -3.08 -14.27 23.43
N ARG A 59 -3.49 -15.42 24.00
CA ARG A 59 -2.94 -15.94 25.27
C ARG A 59 -1.47 -16.38 25.15
N ASN A 60 -1.07 -16.85 23.98
CA ASN A 60 0.29 -17.31 23.73
C ASN A 60 1.05 -16.26 22.89
N LYS A 61 2.19 -15.80 23.41
CA LYS A 61 3.04 -14.79 22.73
C LYS A 61 4.18 -15.41 21.90
N ASN A 62 4.25 -16.74 21.83
CA ASN A 62 5.29 -17.39 21.02
C ASN A 62 5.02 -17.19 19.54
N PHE A 63 6.02 -16.64 18.86
CA PHE A 63 5.99 -16.32 17.43
C PHE A 63 7.04 -17.18 16.71
N TYR A 64 6.62 -17.93 15.72
CA TYR A 64 7.48 -18.81 14.92
C TYR A 64 7.60 -18.26 13.49
N ALA A 65 8.65 -18.68 12.76
CA ALA A 65 8.88 -18.30 11.38
C ALA A 65 7.66 -18.55 10.48
N ARG A 66 6.99 -19.70 10.65
CA ARG A 66 5.77 -20.05 9.92
C ARG A 66 4.60 -19.08 10.15
N ASP A 67 4.53 -18.48 11.35
CA ASP A 67 3.48 -17.50 11.66
C ASP A 67 3.77 -16.19 10.91
N GLY A 68 5.07 -15.83 10.75
CA GLY A 68 5.51 -14.71 9.94
C GLY A 68 5.13 -14.87 8.47
N PHE A 69 5.45 -16.02 7.86
CA PHE A 69 5.06 -16.32 6.48
C PHE A 69 3.53 -16.27 6.28
N ALA A 70 2.76 -16.80 7.23
CA ALA A 70 1.31 -16.74 7.16
C ALA A 70 0.78 -15.29 7.22
N ILE A 71 1.35 -14.44 8.09
CA ILE A 71 0.97 -13.03 8.16
C ILE A 71 1.28 -12.32 6.85
N VAL A 72 2.46 -12.56 6.26
CA VAL A 72 2.86 -11.97 4.97
C VAL A 72 1.86 -12.37 3.88
N SER A 73 1.67 -13.68 3.67
CA SER A 73 0.83 -14.18 2.58
C SER A 73 -0.63 -13.74 2.72
N LEU A 74 -1.21 -13.89 3.93
CA LEU A 74 -2.58 -13.46 4.19
C LEU A 74 -2.72 -11.94 4.18
N GLY A 75 -1.67 -11.22 4.59
CA GLY A 75 -1.63 -9.76 4.53
C GLY A 75 -1.78 -9.25 3.11
N TRP A 76 -0.99 -9.75 2.16
CA TRP A 76 -1.10 -9.40 0.74
C TRP A 76 -2.49 -9.68 0.17
N ILE A 77 -3.07 -10.84 0.52
CA ILE A 77 -4.43 -11.19 0.10
C ILE A 77 -5.45 -10.20 0.67
N LEU A 78 -5.39 -9.91 1.98
CA LEU A 78 -6.35 -9.05 2.64
C LEU A 78 -6.29 -7.61 2.16
N VAL A 79 -5.09 -7.00 2.09
CA VAL A 79 -4.99 -5.61 1.60
C VAL A 79 -5.45 -5.50 0.14
N SER A 80 -5.23 -6.51 -0.68
CA SER A 80 -5.73 -6.50 -2.05
C SER A 80 -7.26 -6.61 -2.11
N LEU A 81 -7.85 -7.49 -1.29
CA LEU A 81 -9.29 -7.68 -1.23
C LEU A 81 -10.01 -6.40 -0.75
N PHE A 82 -9.53 -5.79 0.32
CA PHE A 82 -10.15 -4.59 0.87
C PHE A 82 -9.79 -3.32 0.09
N GLY A 83 -8.57 -3.23 -0.42
CA GLY A 83 -8.12 -2.12 -1.26
C GLY A 83 -8.87 -1.99 -2.60
N ALA A 84 -9.54 -3.06 -3.04
CA ALA A 84 -10.42 -3.06 -4.21
C ALA A 84 -11.79 -2.40 -3.95
N LEU A 85 -12.23 -2.33 -2.69
CA LEU A 85 -13.58 -1.86 -2.35
C LEU A 85 -13.88 -0.43 -2.82
N PRO A 86 -12.97 0.57 -2.74
CA PRO A 86 -13.28 1.92 -3.23
C PRO A 86 -13.68 1.93 -4.71
N PHE A 87 -13.05 1.10 -5.55
CA PHE A 87 -13.37 1.01 -6.97
C PHE A 87 -14.75 0.44 -7.23
N VAL A 88 -15.15 -0.58 -6.46
CA VAL A 88 -16.45 -1.24 -6.60
C VAL A 88 -17.57 -0.38 -6.02
N ILE A 89 -17.39 0.14 -4.79
CA ILE A 89 -18.41 0.92 -4.10
C ILE A 89 -18.70 2.23 -4.83
N SER A 90 -17.69 2.84 -5.45
CA SER A 90 -17.90 4.03 -6.30
C SER A 90 -18.57 3.72 -7.63
N GLY A 91 -18.60 2.45 -8.05
CA GLY A 91 -19.09 2.04 -9.36
C GLY A 91 -18.10 2.32 -10.52
N ALA A 92 -16.90 2.85 -10.23
CA ALA A 92 -15.90 3.14 -11.26
C ALA A 92 -15.36 1.86 -11.93
N ILE A 93 -15.23 0.77 -11.16
CA ILE A 93 -14.97 -0.58 -11.66
C ILE A 93 -16.02 -1.50 -11.05
N PRO A 94 -17.16 -1.74 -11.74
CA PRO A 94 -18.30 -2.47 -11.15
C PRO A 94 -18.01 -3.94 -10.84
N SER A 95 -17.10 -4.57 -11.61
CA SER A 95 -16.69 -5.95 -11.39
C SER A 95 -15.67 -6.01 -10.23
N TYR A 96 -16.02 -6.75 -9.17
CA TYR A 96 -15.10 -6.93 -8.03
C TYR A 96 -13.79 -7.64 -8.45
N ILE A 97 -13.86 -8.58 -9.39
CA ILE A 97 -12.68 -9.31 -9.87
C ILE A 97 -11.75 -8.36 -10.62
N ASP A 98 -12.29 -7.45 -11.43
CA ASP A 98 -11.51 -6.47 -12.16
C ASP A 98 -10.88 -5.44 -11.21
N ALA A 99 -11.64 -4.96 -10.22
CA ALA A 99 -11.13 -4.09 -9.17
C ALA A 99 -10.04 -4.76 -8.33
N LEU A 100 -10.21 -6.05 -8.02
CA LEU A 100 -9.21 -6.85 -7.33
C LEU A 100 -7.94 -7.00 -8.18
N PHE A 101 -8.07 -7.28 -9.49
CA PHE A 101 -6.92 -7.35 -10.40
C PHE A 101 -6.12 -6.02 -10.36
N GLU A 102 -6.81 -4.89 -10.48
CA GLU A 102 -6.19 -3.57 -10.46
C GLU A 102 -5.46 -3.31 -9.13
N THR A 103 -6.07 -3.71 -8.02
CA THR A 103 -5.49 -3.51 -6.68
C THR A 103 -4.32 -4.45 -6.41
N VAL A 104 -4.43 -5.73 -6.80
CA VAL A 104 -3.31 -6.69 -6.73
C VAL A 104 -2.14 -6.17 -7.56
N SER A 105 -2.40 -5.75 -8.80
CA SER A 105 -1.39 -5.16 -9.67
C SER A 105 -0.72 -3.93 -9.05
N GLY A 106 -1.49 -3.11 -8.33
CA GLY A 106 -0.97 -1.98 -7.57
C GLY A 106 -0.03 -2.41 -6.45
N PHE A 107 -0.51 -3.20 -5.50
CA PHE A 107 0.26 -3.62 -4.33
C PHE A 107 1.47 -4.50 -4.68
N THR A 108 1.37 -5.35 -5.69
CA THR A 108 2.51 -6.15 -6.16
C THR A 108 3.46 -5.38 -7.07
N THR A 109 3.18 -4.10 -7.30
CA THR A 109 3.97 -3.21 -8.18
C THR A 109 4.12 -3.74 -9.61
N THR A 110 3.15 -4.55 -10.07
CA THR A 110 3.16 -5.13 -11.42
C THR A 110 2.85 -4.07 -12.49
N GLY A 111 1.93 -3.13 -12.20
CA GLY A 111 1.57 -2.05 -13.10
C GLY A 111 0.68 -2.46 -14.28
N SER A 112 0.22 -3.69 -14.33
CA SER A 112 -0.77 -4.14 -15.34
C SER A 112 -2.15 -3.57 -15.02
N SER A 113 -2.90 -3.14 -16.03
CA SER A 113 -4.23 -2.53 -15.85
C SER A 113 -5.28 -3.24 -16.69
N ILE A 114 -6.48 -3.40 -16.12
CA ILE A 114 -7.69 -3.85 -16.83
C ILE A 114 -8.41 -2.66 -17.50
N LEU A 115 -8.05 -1.43 -17.12
CA LEU A 115 -8.71 -0.21 -17.58
C LEU A 115 -8.30 0.11 -19.01
N ARG A 116 -9.28 0.33 -19.88
CA ARG A 116 -9.07 0.79 -21.26
C ARG A 116 -8.88 2.31 -21.33
N ASP A 117 -9.52 3.03 -20.41
CA ASP A 117 -9.47 4.48 -20.28
C ASP A 117 -9.29 4.84 -18.80
N VAL A 118 -8.07 5.24 -18.43
CA VAL A 118 -7.75 5.62 -17.06
C VAL A 118 -8.23 7.03 -16.73
N GLU A 119 -8.38 7.90 -17.74
CA GLU A 119 -8.78 9.29 -17.57
C GLU A 119 -10.26 9.44 -17.16
N SER A 120 -11.05 8.40 -17.39
CA SER A 120 -12.46 8.35 -16.96
C SER A 120 -12.63 8.14 -15.45
N LEU A 121 -11.58 7.69 -14.74
CA LEU A 121 -11.67 7.44 -13.31
C LEU A 121 -11.60 8.75 -12.49
N PRO A 122 -12.31 8.81 -11.34
CA PRO A 122 -12.16 9.89 -10.37
C PRO A 122 -10.71 10.02 -9.87
N LYS A 123 -10.30 11.25 -9.63
CA LYS A 123 -8.93 11.57 -9.19
C LYS A 123 -8.55 10.94 -7.85
N GLY A 124 -9.51 10.79 -6.92
CA GLY A 124 -9.28 10.08 -5.67
C GLY A 124 -8.90 8.63 -5.90
N LEU A 125 -9.60 7.93 -6.81
CA LEU A 125 -9.32 6.54 -7.16
C LEU A 125 -8.02 6.40 -7.96
N LEU A 126 -7.70 7.32 -8.87
CA LEU A 126 -6.41 7.33 -9.58
C LEU A 126 -5.24 7.55 -8.61
N PHE A 127 -5.45 8.41 -7.62
CA PHE A 127 -4.45 8.62 -6.56
C PHE A 127 -4.27 7.34 -5.72
N TRP A 128 -5.35 6.70 -5.29
CA TRP A 128 -5.30 5.44 -4.55
C TRP A 128 -4.55 4.35 -5.34
N ARG A 129 -4.91 4.20 -6.61
CA ARG A 129 -4.30 3.27 -7.56
C ARG A 129 -2.76 3.42 -7.62
N SER A 130 -2.26 4.64 -7.78
CA SER A 130 -0.82 4.90 -7.82
C SER A 130 -0.18 4.81 -6.43
N PHE A 131 -0.92 5.19 -5.39
CA PHE A 131 -0.43 5.11 -4.01
C PHE A 131 -0.27 3.66 -3.54
N THR A 132 -1.10 2.71 -4.03
CA THR A 132 -0.87 1.28 -3.77
C THR A 132 0.46 0.80 -4.32
N ASN A 133 0.93 1.29 -5.49
CA ASN A 133 2.27 1.00 -5.98
C ASN A 133 3.36 1.49 -5.03
N TRP A 134 3.19 2.70 -4.49
CA TRP A 134 4.16 3.27 -3.55
C TRP A 134 4.22 2.50 -2.23
N ILE A 135 3.07 2.12 -1.69
CA ILE A 135 2.97 1.26 -0.50
C ILE A 135 3.59 -0.11 -0.79
N GLY A 136 3.25 -0.69 -1.94
CA GLY A 136 3.73 -1.99 -2.37
C GLY A 136 5.25 -2.04 -2.55
N GLY A 137 5.84 -0.99 -3.09
CA GLY A 137 7.28 -0.89 -3.35
C GLY A 137 8.16 -1.01 -2.10
N MET A 138 7.62 -0.68 -0.93
CA MET A 138 8.32 -0.91 0.34
C MET A 138 7.90 -2.19 1.05
N GLY A 139 6.91 -2.89 0.52
CA GLY A 139 6.29 -4.02 1.18
C GLY A 139 5.49 -3.62 2.41
N VAL A 140 4.23 -3.99 2.43
CA VAL A 140 3.31 -3.72 3.54
C VAL A 140 3.91 -4.14 4.89
N LEU A 141 4.74 -5.19 4.89
CA LEU A 141 5.35 -5.72 6.11
C LEU A 141 6.54 -4.91 6.62
N VAL A 142 7.32 -4.29 5.74
CA VAL A 142 8.38 -3.37 6.16
C VAL A 142 7.75 -2.14 6.81
N MET A 143 6.63 -1.67 6.27
CA MET A 143 5.86 -0.58 6.88
C MET A 143 5.30 -0.99 8.25
N MET A 144 4.73 -2.21 8.40
CA MET A 144 4.31 -2.75 9.69
C MET A 144 5.47 -2.83 10.70
N LEU A 145 6.64 -3.29 10.27
CA LEU A 145 7.82 -3.36 11.14
C LEU A 145 8.31 -1.98 11.59
N ALA A 146 8.15 -0.95 10.76
CA ALA A 146 8.48 0.42 11.11
C ALA A 146 7.49 1.03 12.13
N VAL A 147 6.21 0.63 12.06
CA VAL A 147 5.13 1.10 12.95
C VAL A 147 5.08 0.30 14.27
N LEU A 148 5.52 -0.97 14.29
CA LEU A 148 5.52 -1.86 15.45
C LEU A 148 6.93 -2.02 16.06
N PRO A 149 7.50 -1.03 16.74
CA PRO A 149 8.89 -1.06 17.22
C PRO A 149 9.15 -2.05 18.38
N ALA A 150 8.15 -2.81 18.83
CA ALA A 150 8.24 -3.55 20.09
C ALA A 150 8.06 -5.07 20.02
N ALA A 151 7.87 -5.66 18.87
CA ALA A 151 7.81 -7.12 18.77
C ALA A 151 9.25 -7.67 18.73
N GLY A 152 9.74 -8.20 19.85
CA GLY A 152 11.11 -8.66 20.09
C GLY A 152 11.79 -9.50 19.00
N ALA A 153 12.88 -10.19 19.34
CA ALA A 153 13.85 -10.88 18.45
C ALA A 153 13.28 -11.79 17.31
N ASN A 154 11.97 -12.03 17.28
CA ASN A 154 11.32 -12.92 16.33
C ASN A 154 10.90 -12.24 15.00
N THR A 155 11.06 -10.93 14.86
CA THR A 155 10.73 -10.15 13.65
C THR A 155 11.67 -10.45 12.45
N LEU A 156 12.82 -11.08 12.69
CA LEU A 156 13.78 -11.52 11.66
C LEU A 156 13.14 -12.37 10.55
N HIS A 157 12.20 -13.22 10.92
CA HIS A 157 11.60 -14.16 9.99
C HIS A 157 10.63 -13.52 9.00
N ILE A 158 10.00 -12.40 9.39
CA ILE A 158 9.08 -11.66 8.52
C ILE A 158 9.88 -10.90 7.45
N MET A 159 10.98 -10.24 7.83
CA MET A 159 11.85 -9.53 6.87
C MET A 159 12.51 -10.47 5.85
N LYS A 160 12.94 -11.67 6.28
CA LYS A 160 13.52 -12.66 5.35
C LYS A 160 12.53 -13.15 4.30
N ALA A 161 11.24 -13.15 4.61
CA ALA A 161 10.21 -13.57 3.68
C ALA A 161 9.95 -12.55 2.56
N GLU A 162 10.23 -11.26 2.79
CA GLU A 162 9.93 -10.19 1.84
C GLU A 162 11.15 -9.53 1.17
N SER A 163 12.37 -9.79 1.63
CA SER A 163 13.55 -9.18 1.04
C SER A 163 14.13 -10.07 -0.06
N PRO A 164 13.83 -9.83 -1.35
CA PRO A 164 14.55 -10.43 -2.45
C PRO A 164 15.91 -9.71 -2.58
N GLY A 165 16.97 -10.25 -2.00
CA GLY A 165 18.30 -9.64 -2.11
C GLY A 165 19.35 -10.28 -1.23
N PRO A 166 20.63 -9.90 -1.41
CA PRO A 166 21.73 -10.40 -0.59
C PRO A 166 21.50 -10.04 0.88
N ASP A 167 21.76 -11.00 1.77
CA ASP A 167 21.53 -11.01 3.21
C ASP A 167 21.72 -9.62 3.87
N PRO A 168 20.66 -8.96 4.33
CA PRO A 168 20.78 -7.65 5.00
C PRO A 168 21.44 -7.75 6.38
N GLY A 169 21.72 -8.97 6.85
CA GLY A 169 22.26 -9.23 8.18
C GLY A 169 23.71 -8.81 8.39
N LYS A 170 24.44 -8.37 7.34
CA LYS A 170 25.86 -7.98 7.47
C LYS A 170 26.09 -6.49 7.65
N LEU A 171 25.10 -5.63 7.41
CA LEU A 171 25.30 -4.18 7.40
C LEU A 171 24.86 -3.45 8.67
N VAL A 172 23.88 -3.99 9.42
CA VAL A 172 23.41 -3.36 10.66
C VAL A 172 22.94 -4.42 11.67
N PRO A 173 23.38 -4.36 12.94
CA PRO A 173 23.11 -5.42 13.93
C PRO A 173 21.63 -5.49 14.41
N ARG A 174 20.77 -4.59 13.96
CA ARG A 174 19.34 -4.55 14.36
C ARG A 174 18.46 -4.34 13.14
N ILE A 175 17.60 -5.30 12.85
CA ILE A 175 16.68 -5.33 11.71
C ILE A 175 15.80 -4.08 11.61
N GLY A 176 15.26 -3.61 12.74
CA GLY A 176 14.47 -2.37 12.76
C GLY A 176 15.25 -1.12 12.35
N GLN A 177 16.59 -1.11 12.48
CA GLN A 177 17.43 -0.02 11.99
C GLN A 177 17.60 -0.11 10.47
N SER A 178 17.80 -1.31 9.94
CA SER A 178 17.90 -1.54 8.48
C SER A 178 16.62 -1.15 7.77
N ALA A 179 15.46 -1.55 8.29
CA ALA A 179 14.16 -1.15 7.75
C ALA A 179 13.98 0.38 7.74
N LYS A 180 14.36 1.06 8.83
CA LYS A 180 14.30 2.53 8.90
C LYS A 180 15.21 3.22 7.89
N ILE A 181 16.41 2.68 7.65
CA ILE A 181 17.33 3.22 6.65
C ILE A 181 16.74 3.08 5.25
N LEU A 182 16.29 1.87 4.89
CA LEU A 182 15.65 1.61 3.58
C LEU A 182 14.44 2.52 3.35
N TYR A 183 13.58 2.67 4.37
CA TYR A 183 12.40 3.53 4.29
C TYR A 183 12.77 5.01 4.11
N ARG A 184 13.79 5.50 4.83
CA ARG A 184 14.30 6.88 4.65
C ARG A 184 14.86 7.09 3.26
N MET A 185 15.60 6.13 2.71
CA MET A 185 16.13 6.20 1.34
C MET A 185 14.99 6.23 0.32
N TYR A 186 13.98 5.38 0.48
CA TYR A 186 12.82 5.34 -0.40
C TYR A 186 12.03 6.65 -0.40
N ILE A 187 11.75 7.20 0.79
CA ILE A 187 11.11 8.52 0.92
C ILE A 187 11.98 9.61 0.33
N GLY A 188 13.30 9.58 0.60
CA GLY A 188 14.25 10.55 0.05
C GLY A 188 14.25 10.57 -1.48
N LEU A 189 14.33 9.39 -2.11
CA LEU A 189 14.25 9.26 -3.57
C LEU A 189 12.90 9.74 -4.12
N SER A 190 11.80 9.40 -3.43
CA SER A 190 10.46 9.89 -3.82
C SER A 190 10.39 11.42 -3.76
N LEU A 191 10.93 12.05 -2.71
CA LEU A 191 10.97 13.51 -2.59
C LEU A 191 11.82 14.17 -3.68
N ILE A 192 13.00 13.60 -3.98
CA ILE A 192 13.85 14.09 -5.07
C ILE A 192 13.07 14.02 -6.39
N GLN A 193 12.38 12.92 -6.66
CA GLN A 193 11.57 12.78 -7.86
C GLN A 193 10.43 13.79 -7.93
N VAL A 194 9.72 14.04 -6.83
CA VAL A 194 8.69 15.09 -6.77
C VAL A 194 9.28 16.45 -7.17
N ILE A 195 10.43 16.80 -6.59
CA ILE A 195 11.08 18.08 -6.88
C ILE A 195 11.48 18.18 -8.37
N LEU A 196 12.07 17.13 -8.93
CA LEU A 196 12.49 17.12 -10.33
C LEU A 196 11.30 17.24 -11.29
N LEU A 197 10.19 16.54 -11.04
CA LEU A 197 9.00 16.62 -11.88
C LEU A 197 8.30 17.99 -11.78
N LEU A 198 8.28 18.60 -10.58
CA LEU A 198 7.75 19.96 -10.41
C LEU A 198 8.61 21.00 -11.14
N ILE A 199 9.94 20.88 -11.09
CA ILE A 199 10.86 21.74 -11.86
C ILE A 199 10.64 21.54 -13.37
N GLY A 200 10.32 20.31 -13.80
CA GLY A 200 9.93 19.99 -15.17
C GLY A 200 8.58 20.54 -15.61
N GLY A 201 7.85 21.26 -14.73
CA GLY A 201 6.56 21.89 -15.05
C GLY A 201 5.33 20.98 -14.92
N MET A 202 5.50 19.78 -14.38
CA MET A 202 4.36 18.86 -14.18
C MET A 202 3.46 19.35 -13.02
N PRO A 203 2.12 19.36 -13.16
CA PRO A 203 1.19 19.71 -12.08
C PRO A 203 1.40 18.84 -10.83
N LEU A 204 1.20 19.39 -9.64
CA LEU A 204 1.46 18.70 -8.37
C LEU A 204 0.73 17.35 -8.24
N TYR A 205 -0.53 17.29 -8.66
CA TYR A 205 -1.32 16.07 -8.62
C TYR A 205 -0.69 14.97 -9.49
N ASP A 206 -0.35 15.30 -10.73
CA ASP A 206 0.26 14.35 -11.68
C ASP A 206 1.66 13.96 -11.23
N THR A 207 2.42 14.90 -10.68
CA THR A 207 3.73 14.67 -10.06
C THR A 207 3.66 13.62 -8.97
N LEU A 208 2.67 13.69 -8.08
CA LEU A 208 2.50 12.70 -7.01
C LEU A 208 2.16 11.32 -7.56
N ILE A 209 1.23 11.24 -8.52
CA ILE A 209 0.86 9.97 -9.17
C ILE A 209 2.07 9.31 -9.82
N HIS A 210 2.80 10.06 -10.64
CA HIS A 210 3.97 9.54 -11.34
C HIS A 210 5.11 9.19 -10.38
N THR A 211 5.31 9.98 -9.32
CA THR A 211 6.31 9.67 -8.29
C THR A 211 5.98 8.35 -7.58
N PHE A 212 4.74 8.15 -7.17
CA PHE A 212 4.34 6.92 -6.48
C PHE A 212 4.50 5.69 -7.35
N SER A 213 4.08 5.80 -8.60
CA SER A 213 4.17 4.70 -9.55
C SER A 213 5.60 4.39 -9.97
N THR A 214 6.45 5.40 -10.13
CA THR A 214 7.86 5.21 -10.50
C THR A 214 8.67 4.70 -9.31
N ALA A 215 8.54 5.31 -8.13
CA ALA A 215 9.23 4.86 -6.93
C ALA A 215 8.83 3.43 -6.55
N GLY A 216 7.55 3.08 -6.72
CA GLY A 216 7.03 1.73 -6.55
C GLY A 216 7.39 0.76 -7.69
N THR A 217 8.00 1.25 -8.78
CA THR A 217 8.35 0.47 -9.98
C THR A 217 7.15 -0.13 -10.75
N GLY A 218 5.91 0.31 -10.47
CA GLY A 218 4.70 -0.22 -11.10
C GLY A 218 4.32 0.45 -12.43
N GLY A 219 4.51 1.77 -12.53
CA GLY A 219 4.29 2.50 -13.78
C GLY A 219 2.83 2.92 -14.04
N PHE A 220 1.95 2.87 -13.07
CA PHE A 220 0.61 3.41 -13.21
C PHE A 220 0.62 4.91 -13.52
N SER A 221 -0.28 5.35 -14.39
CA SER A 221 -0.46 6.74 -14.78
C SER A 221 -1.93 7.16 -14.64
N ASN A 222 -2.17 8.45 -14.56
CA ASN A 222 -3.50 9.07 -14.67
C ASN A 222 -3.84 9.51 -16.09
N MET A 223 -2.91 9.33 -17.04
CA MET A 223 -3.08 9.64 -18.46
C MET A 223 -2.95 8.38 -19.30
N ASN A 224 -3.79 8.23 -20.34
CA ASN A 224 -3.75 7.09 -21.24
C ASN A 224 -2.42 6.98 -22.00
N THR A 225 -1.81 8.13 -22.32
CA THR A 225 -0.49 8.21 -22.97
C THR A 225 0.67 8.23 -21.98
N SER A 226 0.39 8.05 -20.68
CA SER A 226 1.38 8.10 -19.61
C SER A 226 2.21 9.41 -19.63
N VAL A 227 3.53 9.33 -19.48
CA VAL A 227 4.42 10.51 -19.52
C VAL A 227 4.43 11.22 -20.88
N GLY A 228 3.99 10.57 -21.95
CA GLY A 228 3.85 11.17 -23.27
C GLY A 228 2.79 12.27 -23.35
N ALA A 229 1.90 12.38 -22.33
CA ALA A 229 0.95 13.49 -22.23
C ALA A 229 1.63 14.84 -21.91
N TYR A 230 2.85 14.83 -21.39
CA TYR A 230 3.61 15.99 -20.96
C TYR A 230 4.72 16.27 -21.97
N ASN A 231 4.34 16.77 -23.16
CA ASN A 231 5.29 17.20 -24.18
C ASN A 231 5.90 18.56 -23.77
N ASN A 232 7.11 18.50 -23.25
CA ASN A 232 8.03 19.65 -23.19
C ASN A 232 9.35 19.25 -23.81
#